data_f9e16f9ed97b91ce9d3e16c628b99c9b
#
_entry.id   f9e16f9ed97b91ce9d3e16c628b99c9b
#
_cell.length_a   1.000
_cell.length_b   1.000
_cell.length_c   1.000
_cell.angle_alpha   90.00
_cell.angle_beta   90.00
_cell.angle_gamma   90.00
#
_symmetry.space_group_name_H-M   'P 1'
#
loop_
_entity.id
_entity.type
_entity.pdbx_description
1 polymer ?
#
loop_
_entity_poly.entity_id
_entity_poly.type
_entity_poly.pdbx_seq_one_letter_code
_entity_poly.pdbx_strand_id
1 'polypeptide(L)'
;MTLPRERLREVNHLSHYIGLSLKEGHSIWIAQREGRAKDGNDCTEEAVLKMLNMFGRKQNMSFGQYMSSLNIVPVSITYEFDPGDVAKANELEERARNNGKYQKAEFEDIKSIIKGINDYKGRVCIVAGKPIEGGFETPAQLAAIIDKFIYLNYEFYPSVLIAAHKLGLATDEELASLSAEDKDKFEKRLAEYPEHLHKRILQMYAYPYINKKRALAGELDLPQA
;
A
#
# COMPACT_ATOMS: atom_id res chain seq x y z
N MET A 1 -4.41 -3.46 -22.64
CA MET A 1 -3.20 -2.77 -23.12
C MET A 1 -2.07 -3.79 -23.18
N THR A 2 -1.56 -4.13 -24.34
CA THR A 2 -0.50 -5.14 -24.49
C THR A 2 0.84 -4.46 -24.21
N LEU A 3 1.64 -5.05 -23.32
CA LEU A 3 2.98 -4.53 -23.04
C LEU A 3 3.86 -4.60 -24.31
N PRO A 4 4.72 -3.61 -24.57
CA PRO A 4 5.74 -3.72 -25.59
C PRO A 4 6.56 -5.01 -25.42
N ARG A 5 6.96 -5.66 -26.51
CA ARG A 5 7.68 -6.95 -26.48
C ARG A 5 8.91 -6.94 -25.56
N GLU A 6 9.62 -5.85 -25.54
CA GLU A 6 10.82 -5.66 -24.70
C GLU A 6 10.46 -5.68 -23.21
N ARG A 7 9.46 -4.90 -22.81
CA ARG A 7 8.97 -4.86 -21.42
C ARG A 7 8.42 -6.21 -20.95
N LEU A 8 7.74 -6.95 -21.83
CA LEU A 8 7.28 -8.31 -21.53
C LEU A 8 8.45 -9.29 -21.31
N ARG A 9 9.55 -9.12 -22.05
CA ARG A 9 10.77 -9.91 -21.89
C ARG A 9 11.43 -9.63 -20.54
N GLU A 10 11.54 -8.38 -20.13
CA GLU A 10 12.11 -7.98 -18.84
C GLU A 10 11.29 -8.51 -17.66
N VAL A 11 9.96 -8.34 -17.71
CA VAL A 11 9.04 -8.88 -16.70
C VAL A 11 9.16 -10.42 -16.60
N ASN A 12 9.33 -11.10 -17.72
CA ASN A 12 9.52 -12.56 -17.77
C ASN A 12 10.87 -12.97 -17.15
N HIS A 13 11.94 -12.20 -17.39
CA HIS A 13 13.24 -12.43 -16.75
C HIS A 13 13.16 -12.26 -15.24
N LEU A 14 12.50 -11.19 -14.77
CA LEU A 14 12.31 -10.94 -13.35
C LEU A 14 11.51 -12.06 -12.67
N SER A 15 10.40 -12.49 -13.29
CA SER A 15 9.60 -13.63 -12.80
C SER A 15 10.45 -14.91 -12.70
N HIS A 16 11.30 -15.15 -13.69
CA HIS A 16 12.16 -16.33 -13.71
C HIS A 16 13.23 -16.27 -12.61
N TYR A 17 13.88 -15.12 -12.45
CA TYR A 17 14.85 -14.87 -11.39
C TYR A 17 14.25 -15.10 -10.00
N ILE A 18 13.07 -14.50 -9.73
CA ILE A 18 12.35 -14.68 -8.46
C ILE A 18 12.02 -16.17 -8.23
N GLY A 19 11.47 -16.84 -9.25
CA GLY A 19 11.09 -18.25 -9.14
C GLY A 19 12.28 -19.19 -8.86
N LEU A 20 13.44 -18.92 -9.47
CA LEU A 20 14.67 -19.68 -9.18
C LEU A 20 15.18 -19.39 -7.76
N SER A 21 15.26 -18.12 -7.37
CA SER A 21 15.73 -17.72 -6.03
C SER A 21 14.89 -18.38 -4.93
N LEU A 22 13.56 -18.43 -5.11
CA LEU A 22 12.67 -19.11 -4.16
C LEU A 22 12.91 -20.62 -4.12
N LYS A 23 13.17 -21.28 -5.27
CA LYS A 23 13.52 -22.70 -5.33
C LYS A 23 14.87 -23.01 -4.64
N GLU A 24 15.80 -22.08 -4.67
CA GLU A 24 17.09 -22.17 -3.98
C GLU A 24 17.00 -21.88 -2.47
N GLY A 25 15.79 -21.59 -1.96
CA GLY A 25 15.53 -21.36 -0.55
C GLY A 25 15.73 -19.91 -0.09
N HIS A 26 15.88 -18.97 -1.02
CA HIS A 26 15.99 -17.55 -0.68
C HIS A 26 14.61 -16.93 -0.49
N SER A 27 14.45 -16.11 0.55
CA SER A 27 13.24 -15.31 0.74
C SER A 27 13.30 -14.03 -0.11
N ILE A 28 12.17 -13.67 -0.69
CA ILE A 28 12.03 -12.46 -1.51
C ILE A 28 11.07 -11.49 -0.82
N TRP A 29 11.50 -10.25 -0.63
CA TRP A 29 10.63 -9.14 -0.24
C TRP A 29 10.18 -8.41 -1.50
N ILE A 30 8.86 -8.27 -1.69
CA ILE A 30 8.30 -7.58 -2.84
C ILE A 30 7.20 -6.60 -2.40
N ALA A 31 7.18 -5.41 -3.00
CA ALA A 31 6.06 -4.48 -2.83
C ALA A 31 4.83 -4.99 -3.58
N GLN A 32 3.64 -4.80 -2.99
CA GLN A 32 2.38 -5.27 -3.55
C GLN A 32 1.93 -4.54 -4.82
N ARG A 33 2.63 -3.45 -5.18
CA ARG A 33 2.34 -2.65 -6.39
C ARG A 33 3.58 -1.95 -6.93
N GLU A 34 3.51 -1.54 -8.20
CA GLU A 34 4.52 -0.66 -8.78
C GLU A 34 4.36 0.76 -8.23
N GLY A 35 5.42 1.30 -7.63
CA GLY A 35 5.41 2.61 -6.98
C GLY A 35 4.71 2.59 -5.63
N ARG A 36 4.56 3.77 -5.04
CA ARG A 36 3.89 3.98 -3.74
C ARG A 36 2.52 4.59 -3.96
N ALA A 37 1.53 4.21 -3.14
CA ALA A 37 0.26 4.92 -3.10
C ALA A 37 0.52 6.38 -2.71
N LYS A 38 0.08 7.31 -3.56
CA LYS A 38 0.25 8.75 -3.30
C LYS A 38 -0.90 9.30 -2.48
N ASP A 39 -2.05 8.69 -2.62
CA ASP A 39 -3.32 9.09 -1.97
C ASP A 39 -3.58 8.37 -0.64
N GLY A 40 -2.69 7.47 -0.22
CA GLY A 40 -2.87 6.63 0.97
C GLY A 40 -3.74 5.39 0.73
N ASN A 41 -4.35 5.26 -0.44
CA ASN A 41 -5.12 4.08 -0.84
C ASN A 41 -4.19 3.00 -1.41
N ASP A 42 -3.56 2.27 -0.54
CA ASP A 42 -2.61 1.23 -0.92
C ASP A 42 -3.34 -0.09 -1.14
N CYS A 43 -3.28 -0.62 -2.35
CA CYS A 43 -3.92 -1.87 -2.73
C CYS A 43 -2.99 -2.74 -3.58
N THR A 44 -3.21 -4.05 -3.53
CA THR A 44 -2.41 -5.02 -4.27
C THR A 44 -2.73 -4.96 -5.77
N GLU A 45 -1.71 -4.76 -6.59
CA GLU A 45 -1.85 -4.79 -8.04
C GLU A 45 -1.81 -6.23 -8.56
N GLU A 46 -2.87 -6.65 -9.25
CA GLU A 46 -2.92 -7.96 -9.91
C GLU A 46 -1.76 -8.18 -10.90
N ALA A 47 -1.22 -7.09 -11.47
CA ALA A 47 -0.08 -7.17 -12.39
C ALA A 47 1.16 -7.79 -11.74
N VAL A 48 1.42 -7.50 -10.46
CA VAL A 48 2.52 -8.10 -9.69
C VAL A 48 2.29 -9.59 -9.50
N LEU A 49 1.07 -10.00 -9.16
CA LEU A 49 0.71 -11.42 -8.99
C LEU A 49 0.75 -12.19 -10.32
N LYS A 50 0.30 -11.55 -11.40
CA LYS A 50 0.41 -12.10 -12.76
C LYS A 50 1.87 -12.27 -13.19
N MET A 51 2.73 -11.33 -12.86
CA MET A 51 4.17 -11.40 -13.12
C MET A 51 4.80 -12.59 -12.36
N LEU A 52 4.53 -12.72 -11.06
CA LEU A 52 5.03 -13.86 -10.27
C LEU A 52 4.60 -15.20 -10.88
N ASN A 53 3.34 -15.33 -11.30
CA ASN A 53 2.79 -16.55 -11.88
C ASN A 53 3.38 -16.94 -13.25
N MET A 54 4.10 -16.05 -13.94
CA MET A 54 4.70 -16.40 -15.24
C MET A 54 5.70 -17.55 -15.14
N PHE A 55 6.41 -17.68 -14.03
CA PHE A 55 7.30 -18.82 -13.77
C PHE A 55 6.53 -20.12 -13.55
N GLY A 56 5.42 -20.10 -12.79
CA GLY A 56 4.57 -21.28 -12.55
C GLY A 56 3.90 -21.78 -13.84
N ARG A 57 3.45 -20.87 -14.70
CA ARG A 57 2.86 -21.23 -16.01
C ARG A 57 3.83 -22.02 -16.89
N LYS A 58 5.13 -21.72 -16.86
CA LYS A 58 6.16 -22.50 -17.57
C LYS A 58 6.35 -23.91 -17.01
N GLN A 59 5.87 -24.16 -15.80
CA GLN A 59 5.88 -25.48 -15.14
C GLN A 59 4.53 -26.20 -15.26
N ASN A 60 3.61 -25.71 -16.09
CA ASN A 60 2.24 -26.22 -16.28
C ASN A 60 1.41 -26.24 -14.99
N MET A 61 1.68 -25.34 -14.04
CA MET A 61 0.89 -25.17 -12.83
C MET A 61 -0.24 -24.15 -13.05
N SER A 62 -1.40 -24.40 -12.43
CA SER A 62 -2.45 -23.37 -12.35
C SER A 62 -2.00 -22.21 -11.49
N PHE A 63 -2.73 -21.07 -11.55
CA PHE A 63 -2.45 -19.90 -10.71
C PHE A 63 -2.50 -20.27 -9.23
N GLY A 64 -3.60 -20.89 -8.79
CA GLY A 64 -3.78 -21.28 -7.39
C GLY A 64 -2.69 -22.23 -6.91
N GLN A 65 -2.38 -23.27 -7.68
CA GLN A 65 -1.32 -24.24 -7.35
C GLN A 65 0.04 -23.58 -7.17
N TYR A 66 0.44 -22.73 -8.13
CA TYR A 66 1.76 -22.10 -8.06
C TYR A 66 1.84 -21.08 -6.95
N MET A 67 0.88 -20.16 -6.83
CA MET A 67 0.92 -19.11 -5.82
C MET A 67 0.84 -19.67 -4.39
N SER A 68 0.08 -20.74 -4.16
CA SER A 68 0.06 -21.45 -2.85
C SER A 68 1.41 -22.07 -2.50
N SER A 69 2.19 -22.52 -3.50
CA SER A 69 3.52 -23.10 -3.27
C SER A 69 4.59 -22.08 -2.89
N LEU A 70 4.33 -20.78 -3.05
CA LEU A 70 5.30 -19.70 -2.78
C LEU A 70 5.40 -19.31 -1.31
N ASN A 71 4.53 -19.79 -0.44
CA ASN A 71 4.46 -19.38 0.97
C ASN A 71 4.34 -17.85 1.12
N ILE A 72 3.41 -17.23 0.42
CA ILE A 72 3.21 -15.78 0.43
C ILE A 72 2.77 -15.34 1.82
N VAL A 73 3.59 -14.53 2.49
CA VAL A 73 3.30 -13.94 3.79
C VAL A 73 2.92 -12.48 3.59
N PRO A 74 1.66 -12.08 3.83
CA PRO A 74 1.28 -10.68 3.77
C PRO A 74 1.85 -9.93 4.97
N VAL A 75 2.33 -8.70 4.74
CA VAL A 75 2.89 -7.84 5.80
C VAL A 75 2.21 -6.48 5.75
N SER A 76 1.58 -6.10 6.86
CA SER A 76 1.04 -4.76 7.09
C SER A 76 2.09 -3.88 7.75
N ILE A 77 2.34 -2.69 7.18
CA ILE A 77 3.26 -1.70 7.74
C ILE A 77 2.49 -0.39 7.89
N THR A 78 2.43 0.12 9.12
CA THR A 78 1.77 1.38 9.43
C THR A 78 2.75 2.35 10.06
N TYR A 79 2.82 3.55 9.53
CA TYR A 79 3.57 4.68 10.10
C TYR A 79 2.60 5.68 10.72
N GLU A 80 2.96 6.24 11.87
CA GLU A 80 2.20 7.34 12.45
C GLU A 80 2.27 8.59 11.57
N PHE A 81 3.44 8.86 10.97
CA PHE A 81 3.65 9.94 10.03
C PHE A 81 4.33 9.44 8.76
N ASP A 82 3.78 9.78 7.60
CA ASP A 82 4.41 9.49 6.32
C ASP A 82 5.49 10.55 6.03
N PRO A 83 6.78 10.15 5.92
CA PRO A 83 7.85 11.10 5.62
C PRO A 83 7.72 11.75 4.23
N GLY A 84 6.90 11.20 3.35
CA GLY A 84 6.65 11.71 2.01
C GLY A 84 5.34 12.46 1.84
N ASP A 85 4.59 12.74 2.91
CA ASP A 85 3.23 13.26 2.85
C ASP A 85 3.09 14.55 2.00
N VAL A 86 3.91 15.57 2.25
CA VAL A 86 3.90 16.81 1.47
C VAL A 86 4.26 16.59 0.01
N ALA A 87 5.29 15.79 -0.26
CA ALA A 87 5.72 15.52 -1.64
C ALA A 87 4.63 14.78 -2.43
N LYS A 88 3.98 13.80 -1.79
CA LYS A 88 2.85 13.06 -2.34
C LYS A 88 1.65 13.97 -2.59
N ALA A 89 1.31 14.82 -1.64
CA ALA A 89 0.20 15.77 -1.76
C ALA A 89 0.44 16.79 -2.89
N ASN A 90 1.66 17.32 -3.01
CA ASN A 90 2.04 18.20 -4.11
C ASN A 90 1.91 17.50 -5.47
N GLU A 91 2.42 16.27 -5.60
CA GLU A 91 2.29 15.50 -6.85
C GLU A 91 0.83 15.30 -7.24
N LEU A 92 -0.03 14.93 -6.27
CA LEU A 92 -1.46 14.75 -6.51
C LEU A 92 -2.15 16.05 -6.94
N GLU A 93 -1.79 17.16 -6.30
CA GLU A 93 -2.36 18.47 -6.62
C GLU A 93 -1.91 18.94 -8.01
N GLU A 94 -0.64 18.74 -8.35
CA GLU A 94 -0.12 19.07 -9.68
C GLU A 94 -0.76 18.20 -10.77
N ARG A 95 -0.92 16.89 -10.53
CA ARG A 95 -1.66 16.01 -11.44
C ARG A 95 -3.10 16.46 -11.65
N ALA A 96 -3.78 16.90 -10.58
CA ALA A 96 -5.14 17.39 -10.67
C ALA A 96 -5.25 18.66 -11.54
N ARG A 97 -4.26 19.57 -11.44
CA ARG A 97 -4.18 20.79 -12.25
C ARG A 97 -3.78 20.55 -13.70
N ASN A 98 -2.98 19.49 -13.95
CA ASN A 98 -2.36 19.22 -15.26
C ASN A 98 -2.97 18.01 -15.99
N ASN A 99 -4.28 17.77 -15.83
CA ASN A 99 -4.98 16.65 -16.49
C ASN A 99 -4.30 15.28 -16.27
N GLY A 100 -3.87 15.00 -15.04
CA GLY A 100 -3.25 13.74 -14.64
C GLY A 100 -1.74 13.65 -14.93
N LYS A 101 -1.14 14.66 -15.51
CA LYS A 101 0.30 14.66 -15.83
C LYS A 101 1.11 15.27 -14.69
N TYR A 102 2.25 14.66 -14.41
CA TYR A 102 3.26 15.13 -13.49
C TYR A 102 4.63 14.92 -14.09
N GLN A 103 5.47 15.93 -14.06
CA GLN A 103 6.85 15.84 -14.51
C GLN A 103 7.78 15.85 -13.31
N LYS A 104 8.41 14.71 -13.05
CA LYS A 104 9.38 14.61 -11.96
C LYS A 104 10.56 15.56 -12.17
N ALA A 105 10.97 16.20 -11.09
CA ALA A 105 12.22 16.96 -11.08
C ALA A 105 13.44 16.02 -11.12
N GLU A 106 14.58 16.55 -11.53
CA GLU A 106 15.84 15.83 -11.52
C GLU A 106 16.18 15.34 -10.09
N PHE A 107 16.55 14.07 -9.97
CA PHE A 107 16.87 13.39 -8.69
C PHE A 107 15.70 13.33 -7.66
N GLU A 108 14.46 13.55 -8.07
CA GLU A 108 13.31 13.51 -7.16
C GLU A 108 13.16 12.13 -6.49
N ASP A 109 13.35 11.05 -7.26
CA ASP A 109 13.26 9.69 -6.72
C ASP A 109 14.34 9.42 -5.66
N ILE A 110 15.59 9.87 -5.90
CA ILE A 110 16.69 9.74 -4.93
C ILE A 110 16.40 10.55 -3.67
N LYS A 111 15.97 11.80 -3.82
CA LYS A 111 15.59 12.66 -2.68
C LYS A 111 14.45 12.03 -1.86
N SER A 112 13.47 11.44 -2.55
CA SER A 112 12.35 10.76 -1.91
C SER A 112 12.79 9.52 -1.14
N ILE A 113 13.73 8.73 -1.65
CA ILE A 113 14.30 7.58 -0.96
C ILE A 113 15.05 8.02 0.29
N ILE A 114 15.95 9.02 0.16
CA ILE A 114 16.72 9.56 1.30
C ILE A 114 15.79 10.07 2.38
N LYS A 115 14.77 10.83 2.02
CA LYS A 115 13.74 11.34 2.93
C LYS A 115 12.99 10.19 3.60
N GLY A 116 12.58 9.19 2.83
CA GLY A 116 11.92 7.99 3.34
C GLY A 116 12.75 7.20 4.35
N ILE A 117 14.08 7.24 4.27
CA ILE A 117 14.99 6.57 5.22
C ILE A 117 15.19 7.42 6.47
N ASN A 118 15.48 8.72 6.31
CA ASN A 118 15.99 9.57 7.39
C ASN A 118 14.90 10.31 8.17
N ASP A 119 13.76 10.65 7.55
CA ASP A 119 12.79 11.51 8.18
C ASP A 119 11.97 10.78 9.25
N TYR A 120 11.46 11.57 10.18
CA TYR A 120 10.69 11.11 11.32
C TYR A 120 9.36 10.46 10.89
N LYS A 121 9.11 9.25 11.42
CA LYS A 121 7.92 8.43 11.10
C LYS A 121 6.98 8.28 12.30
N GLY A 122 7.36 8.81 13.47
CA GLY A 122 6.64 8.53 14.70
C GLY A 122 6.71 7.05 15.07
N ARG A 123 5.60 6.53 15.57
CA ARG A 123 5.45 5.10 15.87
C ARG A 123 5.33 4.30 14.57
N VAL A 124 5.87 3.09 14.57
CA VAL A 124 5.80 2.16 13.43
C VAL A 124 5.27 0.83 13.93
N CYS A 125 4.29 0.29 13.25
CA CYS A 125 3.77 -1.06 13.51
C CYS A 125 3.99 -1.92 12.26
N ILE A 126 4.54 -3.12 12.48
CA ILE A 126 4.73 -4.13 11.43
C ILE A 126 4.05 -5.42 11.90
N VAL A 127 3.09 -5.90 11.12
CA VAL A 127 2.37 -7.14 11.39
C VAL A 127 2.56 -8.10 10.24
N ALA A 128 3.23 -9.21 10.48
CA ALA A 128 3.38 -10.30 9.53
C ALA A 128 2.26 -11.34 9.74
N GLY A 129 1.63 -11.76 8.64
CA GLY A 129 0.61 -12.79 8.65
C GLY A 129 1.19 -14.21 8.65
N LYS A 130 0.29 -15.17 8.50
CA LYS A 130 0.66 -16.55 8.16
C LYS A 130 0.77 -16.68 6.65
N PRO A 131 1.51 -17.68 6.13
CA PRO A 131 1.49 -18.01 4.72
C PRO A 131 0.05 -18.22 4.21
N ILE A 132 -0.24 -17.68 3.03
CA ILE A 132 -1.54 -17.87 2.37
C ILE A 132 -1.51 -19.22 1.64
N GLU A 133 -2.21 -20.20 2.18
CA GLU A 133 -2.16 -21.59 1.69
C GLU A 133 -3.09 -21.88 0.50
N GLY A 134 -4.15 -21.05 0.32
CA GLY A 134 -5.14 -21.24 -0.74
C GLY A 134 -6.38 -20.36 -0.57
N GLY A 135 -7.50 -20.78 -1.15
CA GLY A 135 -8.74 -20.02 -1.16
C GLY A 135 -8.83 -19.01 -2.30
N PHE A 136 -8.01 -19.19 -3.35
CA PHE A 136 -7.99 -18.32 -4.53
C PHE A 136 -7.56 -19.11 -5.78
N GLU A 137 -8.15 -18.75 -6.91
CA GLU A 137 -7.83 -19.31 -8.23
C GLU A 137 -7.43 -18.20 -9.23
N THR A 138 -7.61 -16.93 -8.84
CA THR A 138 -7.34 -15.77 -9.70
C THR A 138 -6.46 -14.74 -8.99
N PRO A 139 -5.73 -13.89 -9.76
CA PRO A 139 -4.99 -12.78 -9.19
C PRO A 139 -5.85 -11.81 -8.37
N ALA A 140 -7.09 -11.55 -8.81
CA ALA A 140 -8.01 -10.67 -8.10
C ALA A 140 -8.39 -11.23 -6.72
N GLN A 141 -8.64 -12.53 -6.63
CA GLN A 141 -8.96 -13.19 -5.36
C GLN A 141 -7.77 -13.14 -4.40
N LEU A 142 -6.56 -13.45 -4.86
CA LEU A 142 -5.36 -13.38 -4.02
C LEU A 142 -5.07 -11.95 -3.58
N ALA A 143 -5.24 -10.96 -4.46
CA ALA A 143 -5.10 -9.54 -4.12
C ALA A 143 -6.07 -9.14 -3.00
N ALA A 144 -7.34 -9.54 -3.08
CA ALA A 144 -8.35 -9.26 -2.06
C ALA A 144 -7.99 -9.89 -0.70
N ILE A 145 -7.44 -11.11 -0.68
CA ILE A 145 -6.98 -11.78 0.55
C ILE A 145 -5.81 -11.00 1.18
N ILE A 146 -4.83 -10.58 0.37
CA ILE A 146 -3.68 -9.79 0.82
C ILE A 146 -4.16 -8.44 1.38
N ASP A 147 -4.99 -7.73 0.64
CA ASP A 147 -5.51 -6.41 1.02
C ASP A 147 -6.35 -6.49 2.29
N LYS A 148 -7.22 -7.50 2.41
CA LYS A 148 -8.01 -7.74 3.62
C LYS A 148 -7.11 -7.92 4.84
N PHE A 149 -6.05 -8.74 4.73
CA PHE A 149 -5.09 -8.90 5.82
C PHE A 149 -4.43 -7.58 6.18
N ILE A 150 -3.90 -6.84 5.19
CA ILE A 150 -3.19 -5.58 5.40
C ILE A 150 -4.11 -4.56 6.09
N TYR A 151 -5.33 -4.39 5.59
CA TYR A 151 -6.26 -3.38 6.10
C TYR A 151 -6.76 -3.70 7.51
N LEU A 152 -7.06 -4.97 7.83
CA LEU A 152 -7.46 -5.39 9.17
C LEU A 152 -6.36 -5.18 10.20
N ASN A 153 -5.09 -5.22 9.78
CA ASN A 153 -3.93 -5.07 10.65
C ASN A 153 -3.31 -3.66 10.62
N TYR A 154 -3.99 -2.67 10.02
CA TYR A 154 -3.58 -1.29 10.19
C TYR A 154 -3.71 -0.85 11.65
N GLU A 155 -2.64 -0.28 12.20
CA GLU A 155 -2.70 0.42 13.48
C GLU A 155 -3.29 1.82 13.26
N PHE A 156 -4.34 2.17 14.03
CA PHE A 156 -4.92 3.51 13.99
C PHE A 156 -4.17 4.44 14.92
N TYR A 157 -3.10 5.00 14.41
CA TYR A 157 -2.41 6.10 15.10
C TYR A 157 -3.27 7.36 15.15
N PRO A 158 -2.97 8.29 16.07
CA PRO A 158 -3.71 9.54 16.19
C PRO A 158 -3.84 10.32 14.89
N SER A 159 -2.80 10.32 14.05
CA SER A 159 -2.83 10.95 12.72
C SER A 159 -3.96 10.43 11.83
N VAL A 160 -4.22 9.12 11.86
CA VAL A 160 -5.30 8.48 11.10
C VAL A 160 -6.67 8.91 11.62
N LEU A 161 -6.87 8.82 12.95
CA LEU A 161 -8.16 9.15 13.57
C LEU A 161 -8.50 10.64 13.47
N ILE A 162 -7.51 11.52 13.68
CA ILE A 162 -7.71 12.98 13.55
C ILE A 162 -8.04 13.34 12.10
N ALA A 163 -7.31 12.79 11.13
CA ALA A 163 -7.59 13.02 9.72
C ALA A 163 -8.98 12.54 9.32
N ALA A 164 -9.36 11.32 9.73
CA ALA A 164 -10.68 10.77 9.47
C ALA A 164 -11.79 11.63 10.11
N HIS A 165 -11.60 12.07 11.35
CA HIS A 165 -12.56 12.95 12.04
C HIS A 165 -12.71 14.32 11.34
N LYS A 166 -11.60 14.97 10.97
CA LYS A 166 -11.62 16.23 10.22
C LYS A 166 -12.34 16.12 8.87
N LEU A 167 -12.42 14.94 8.32
CA LEU A 167 -13.16 14.65 7.08
C LEU A 167 -14.60 14.14 7.33
N GLY A 168 -15.06 14.09 8.59
CA GLY A 168 -16.39 13.63 8.96
C GLY A 168 -16.59 12.11 8.83
N LEU A 169 -15.51 11.32 8.84
CA LEU A 169 -15.53 9.86 8.70
C LEU A 169 -15.49 9.13 10.05
N ALA A 170 -14.79 9.69 11.04
CA ALA A 170 -14.69 9.14 12.39
C ALA A 170 -15.57 9.93 13.36
N THR A 171 -16.02 9.26 14.44
CA THR A 171 -16.90 9.85 15.47
C THR A 171 -16.11 10.63 16.52
N ASP A 172 -16.82 11.48 17.30
CA ASP A 172 -16.26 12.18 18.46
C ASP A 172 -15.78 11.20 19.53
N GLU A 173 -16.45 10.07 19.72
CA GLU A 173 -16.06 9.02 20.68
C GLU A 173 -14.71 8.38 20.29
N GLU A 174 -14.51 8.10 19.00
CA GLU A 174 -13.24 7.56 18.51
C GLU A 174 -12.11 8.58 18.75
N LEU A 175 -12.38 9.87 18.56
CA LEU A 175 -11.40 10.94 18.81
C LEU A 175 -11.16 11.21 20.30
N ALA A 176 -12.17 10.99 21.16
CA ALA A 176 -12.07 11.21 22.60
C ALA A 176 -11.05 10.29 23.28
N SER A 177 -10.75 9.13 22.66
CA SER A 177 -9.75 8.17 23.15
C SER A 177 -8.30 8.71 23.04
N LEU A 178 -8.07 9.76 22.26
CA LEU A 178 -6.73 10.31 22.00
C LEU A 178 -6.32 11.32 23.08
N SER A 179 -5.04 11.29 23.47
CA SER A 179 -4.46 12.29 24.38
C SER A 179 -4.41 13.68 23.73
N ALA A 180 -4.38 14.72 24.58
CA ALA A 180 -4.20 16.07 24.09
C ALA A 180 -2.85 16.27 23.39
N GLU A 181 -1.81 15.57 23.86
CA GLU A 181 -0.46 15.61 23.27
C GLU A 181 -0.45 15.01 21.86
N ASP A 182 -1.11 13.86 21.65
CA ASP A 182 -1.19 13.22 20.32
C ASP A 182 -1.95 14.11 19.32
N LYS A 183 -3.03 14.77 19.78
CA LYS A 183 -3.78 15.72 18.94
C LYS A 183 -2.91 16.91 18.56
N ASP A 184 -2.21 17.50 19.52
CA ASP A 184 -1.33 18.66 19.31
C ASP A 184 -0.17 18.36 18.34
N LYS A 185 0.42 17.16 18.42
CA LYS A 185 1.48 16.73 17.50
C LYS A 185 1.04 16.72 16.04
N PHE A 186 -0.13 16.18 15.75
CA PHE A 186 -0.63 16.13 14.37
C PHE A 186 -1.05 17.51 13.88
N GLU A 187 -1.72 18.31 14.72
CA GLU A 187 -2.12 19.67 14.37
C GLU A 187 -0.91 20.57 14.08
N LYS A 188 0.13 20.51 14.89
CA LYS A 188 1.39 21.25 14.66
C LYS A 188 2.03 20.83 13.33
N ARG A 189 2.11 19.51 13.08
CA ARG A 189 2.65 19.01 11.81
C ARG A 189 1.84 19.50 10.62
N LEU A 190 0.51 19.46 10.70
CA LEU A 190 -0.36 19.92 9.62
C LEU A 190 -0.21 21.43 9.40
N ALA A 191 -0.07 22.21 10.46
CA ALA A 191 0.11 23.68 10.41
C ALA A 191 1.44 24.11 9.74
N GLU A 192 2.47 23.25 9.74
CA GLU A 192 3.73 23.52 9.03
C GLU A 192 3.58 23.42 7.50
N TYR A 193 2.48 22.84 7.01
CA TYR A 193 2.27 22.57 5.60
C TYR A 193 1.43 23.66 4.92
N PRO A 194 1.62 23.90 3.61
CA PRO A 194 0.79 24.83 2.86
C PRO A 194 -0.70 24.47 2.97
N GLU A 195 -1.54 25.44 3.32
CA GLU A 195 -2.97 25.25 3.57
C GLU A 195 -3.71 24.57 2.40
N HIS A 196 -3.34 24.90 1.17
CA HIS A 196 -3.95 24.28 -0.02
C HIS A 196 -3.70 22.77 -0.15
N LEU A 197 -2.72 22.21 0.59
CA LEU A 197 -2.42 20.78 0.62
C LEU A 197 -3.15 20.05 1.75
N HIS A 198 -3.67 20.75 2.76
CA HIS A 198 -4.24 20.13 3.96
C HIS A 198 -5.31 19.09 3.61
N LYS A 199 -6.21 19.41 2.68
CA LYS A 199 -7.25 18.44 2.26
C LYS A 199 -6.66 17.16 1.70
N ARG A 200 -5.62 17.24 0.86
CA ARG A 200 -4.95 16.06 0.29
C ARG A 200 -4.26 15.24 1.37
N ILE A 201 -3.55 15.91 2.27
CA ILE A 201 -2.85 15.27 3.38
C ILE A 201 -3.84 14.55 4.29
N LEU A 202 -4.94 15.21 4.68
CA LEU A 202 -5.99 14.59 5.48
C LEU A 202 -6.59 13.36 4.79
N GLN A 203 -6.85 13.43 3.48
CA GLN A 203 -7.33 12.29 2.70
C GLN A 203 -6.34 11.12 2.74
N MET A 204 -5.05 11.37 2.55
CA MET A 204 -4.01 10.34 2.60
C MET A 204 -3.95 9.64 3.97
N TYR A 205 -4.00 10.41 5.06
CA TYR A 205 -3.99 9.84 6.41
C TYR A 205 -5.31 9.13 6.77
N ALA A 206 -6.44 9.51 6.17
CA ALA A 206 -7.73 8.89 6.43
C ALA A 206 -7.95 7.58 5.66
N TYR A 207 -7.22 7.29 4.57
CA TYR A 207 -7.43 6.08 3.78
C TYR A 207 -7.26 4.76 4.57
N PRO A 208 -6.27 4.60 5.47
CA PRO A 208 -6.19 3.42 6.31
C PRO A 208 -7.46 3.18 7.14
N TYR A 209 -8.09 4.26 7.64
CA TYR A 209 -9.37 4.18 8.35
C TYR A 209 -10.49 3.66 7.43
N ILE A 210 -10.64 4.25 6.25
CA ILE A 210 -11.63 3.85 5.26
C ILE A 210 -11.46 2.38 4.89
N ASN A 211 -10.24 1.97 4.53
CA ASN A 211 -9.96 0.61 4.10
C ASN A 211 -10.20 -0.42 5.19
N LYS A 212 -9.82 -0.12 6.44
CA LYS A 212 -10.10 -1.03 7.58
C LYS A 212 -11.59 -1.14 7.85
N LYS A 213 -12.36 -0.05 7.77
CA LYS A 213 -13.83 -0.11 7.94
C LYS A 213 -14.49 -0.94 6.83
N ARG A 214 -14.05 -0.80 5.57
CA ARG A 214 -14.51 -1.63 4.45
C ARG A 214 -14.18 -3.11 4.64
N ALA A 215 -12.97 -3.41 5.09
CA ALA A 215 -12.56 -4.78 5.38
C ALA A 215 -13.39 -5.41 6.51
N LEU A 216 -13.70 -4.65 7.58
CA LEU A 216 -14.55 -5.07 8.67
C LEU A 216 -16.01 -5.25 8.24
N ALA A 217 -16.50 -4.47 7.28
CA ALA A 217 -17.84 -4.61 6.71
C ALA A 217 -17.98 -5.79 5.73
N GLY A 218 -16.89 -6.54 5.45
CA GLY A 218 -16.92 -7.65 4.52
C GLY A 218 -16.90 -7.24 3.04
N GLU A 219 -16.68 -5.97 2.72
CA GLU A 219 -16.67 -5.49 1.33
C GLU A 219 -15.52 -6.07 0.48
N LEU A 220 -14.52 -6.67 1.11
CA LEU A 220 -13.39 -7.34 0.46
C LEU A 220 -13.53 -8.87 0.48
N ASP A 221 -14.64 -9.39 0.99
CA ASP A 221 -14.87 -10.83 1.02
C ASP A 221 -15.10 -11.34 -0.41
N LEU A 222 -14.49 -12.49 -0.69
CA LEU A 222 -14.71 -13.14 -1.97
C LEU A 222 -16.17 -13.59 -2.06
N PRO A 223 -16.82 -13.48 -3.25
CA PRO A 223 -18.13 -14.06 -3.45
C PRO A 223 -18.09 -15.53 -3.05
N GLN A 224 -19.03 -15.95 -2.21
CA GLN A 224 -19.20 -17.38 -1.94
C GLN A 224 -19.56 -18.06 -3.24
N ALA A 225 -18.80 -19.11 -3.61
CA ALA A 225 -18.99 -19.88 -4.83
C ALA A 225 -20.30 -20.68 -4.78
#